data_8521d20b665c1e6364e11d8374bcd3e0
#
_entry.id   8521d20b665c1e6364e11d8374bcd3e0
#
_cell.length_a   1.000
_cell.length_b   1.000
_cell.length_c   1.000
_cell.angle_alpha   90.00
_cell.angle_beta   90.00
_cell.angle_gamma   90.00
#
_symmetry.space_group_name_H-M   'P 1'
#
loop_
_entity.id
_entity.type
_entity.pdbx_description
1 polymer ?
#
loop_
_entity_poly.entity_id
_entity_poly.type
_entity_poly.pdbx_seq_one_letter_code
_entity_poly.pdbx_strand_id
1 'polypeptide(L)'
;MLRWLKSERSDHPLDNKNPSGTLLEGTSGKDPIPALEQISTHLDAVKTAENLRPGRALEIVDLLDRTGRPLQRRLNQELLSEGHRMTKFHHVRLWNSVYNYWNELGDGYRFCLAKYEVGAVGSTALKPFIPRIICRGMRACLGQVKWTLLRYAQVHPRVWRDLGALYILADSLQLAQETVTVYRGARGDSTPEREFLRPLMLSMAAPETLLPMQIEIAERVVAQLAESFRIAARPAPGIHYVFDLSADRPPSRLTMNPEFSPSTRCFGPVGAAAQMEQMVKFIDGYELLPPDLHLGGNFDPALVRSTIRHLQRHWARMQPERKERRRRHVERVSIVHEFEDVVANVGGLFLESPFVSNDEEWMVDNESEGGFGAFAPQPHGGWLKVGNLIGVRREDGVSWGAGIVRRVALDEKGNRYVGIQIMARGGAAVTVLPVSANKDSAIHPDGELCVLLPSGGVHTGEATLLMRAKMFSASRNLLMRAYDRKYLLFPLSVVEKTEEFDIGRYRILEQLD
;
A
#
# COMPACT_ATOMS: atom_id res chain seq x y z
N MET A 1 -22.63 42.90 40.93
CA MET A 1 -22.88 42.98 39.49
C MET A 1 -21.57 42.91 38.70
N LEU A 2 -20.77 41.83 38.88
CA LEU A 2 -19.47 41.61 38.20
C LEU A 2 -19.20 40.11 37.97
N ARG A 3 -20.27 39.34 37.70
CA ARG A 3 -20.15 37.88 37.41
C ARG A 3 -20.01 37.55 35.91
N TRP A 4 -19.90 38.57 35.04
CA TRP A 4 -19.93 38.45 33.57
C TRP A 4 -18.55 38.48 32.92
N LEU A 5 -17.44 38.50 33.70
CA LEU A 5 -16.07 38.63 33.19
C LEU A 5 -15.16 37.42 33.49
N LYS A 6 -15.69 36.31 33.99
CA LYS A 6 -14.93 35.05 33.92
C LYS A 6 -15.22 34.45 32.54
N SER A 7 -14.34 34.70 31.59
CA SER A 7 -14.20 33.82 30.41
C SER A 7 -14.15 32.39 30.95
N GLU A 8 -15.26 31.67 30.83
CA GLU A 8 -15.30 30.25 31.16
C GLU A 8 -14.18 29.59 30.37
N ARG A 9 -13.24 28.97 31.06
CA ARG A 9 -12.14 28.22 30.43
C ARG A 9 -12.75 27.03 29.73
N SER A 10 -12.20 26.68 28.58
CA SER A 10 -12.50 25.44 27.93
C SER A 10 -12.17 24.26 28.83
N ASP A 11 -12.95 23.19 28.73
CA ASP A 11 -12.73 21.91 29.41
C ASP A 11 -11.74 21.00 28.66
N HIS A 12 -11.19 21.44 27.51
CA HIS A 12 -10.22 20.68 26.76
C HIS A 12 -8.91 20.47 27.54
N PRO A 13 -8.39 19.21 27.67
CA PRO A 13 -7.21 18.91 28.51
C PRO A 13 -5.95 19.71 28.16
N LEU A 14 -5.79 20.11 26.90
CA LEU A 14 -4.65 20.89 26.40
C LEU A 14 -4.90 22.40 26.36
N ASP A 15 -6.03 22.89 26.82
CA ASP A 15 -6.29 24.33 26.93
C ASP A 15 -5.73 24.89 28.25
N ASN A 16 -4.53 24.47 28.63
CA ASN A 16 -3.76 24.92 29.77
C ASN A 16 -2.60 25.84 29.34
N LYS A 17 -1.86 26.37 30.33
CA LYS A 17 -0.73 27.28 30.08
C LYS A 17 0.49 26.60 29.43
N ASN A 18 0.60 25.25 29.49
CA ASN A 18 1.72 24.49 28.94
C ASN A 18 1.27 23.21 28.25
N PRO A 19 0.54 23.29 27.10
CA PRO A 19 0.05 22.12 26.40
C PRO A 19 1.17 21.25 25.84
N SER A 20 2.30 21.86 25.42
CA SER A 20 3.46 21.13 24.91
C SER A 20 4.14 20.28 25.97
N GLY A 21 4.29 20.81 27.22
CA GLY A 21 4.83 20.06 28.35
C GLY A 21 3.96 18.86 28.71
N THR A 22 2.65 19.05 28.79
CA THR A 22 1.69 17.98 29.09
C THR A 22 1.74 16.86 28.07
N LEU A 23 1.89 17.16 26.76
CA LEU A 23 2.04 16.16 25.71
C LEU A 23 3.39 15.47 25.76
N LEU A 24 4.49 16.21 25.97
CA LEU A 24 5.85 15.66 26.02
C LEU A 24 6.03 14.69 27.18
N GLU A 25 5.49 14.99 28.35
CA GLU A 25 5.48 14.08 29.51
C GLU A 25 4.70 12.78 29.20
N GLY A 26 3.65 12.88 28.35
CA GLY A 26 2.85 11.75 27.91
C GLY A 26 3.49 10.90 26.79
N THR A 27 4.31 11.47 25.91
CA THR A 27 4.73 10.84 24.64
C THR A 27 6.24 10.62 24.53
N SER A 28 7.07 11.26 25.34
CA SER A 28 8.54 11.15 25.28
C SER A 28 9.02 9.77 25.76
N GLY A 29 9.77 9.05 24.90
CA GLY A 29 10.38 7.76 25.23
C GLY A 29 9.43 6.56 25.30
N LYS A 30 8.14 6.72 24.98
CA LYS A 30 7.13 5.65 25.05
C LYS A 30 6.98 4.90 23.72
N ASP A 31 6.36 3.72 23.82
CA ASP A 31 5.83 2.97 22.68
C ASP A 31 4.99 3.92 21.79
N PRO A 32 5.25 3.99 20.47
CA PRO A 32 4.56 4.91 19.58
C PRO A 32 3.06 4.64 19.46
N ILE A 33 2.58 3.42 19.70
CA ILE A 33 1.14 3.08 19.61
C ILE A 33 0.33 3.79 20.71
N PRO A 34 0.59 3.59 22.01
CA PRO A 34 -0.15 4.29 23.06
C PRO A 34 -0.03 5.82 22.98
N ALA A 35 1.14 6.31 22.56
CA ALA A 35 1.34 7.75 22.38
C ALA A 35 0.43 8.31 21.28
N LEU A 36 0.28 7.60 20.16
CA LEU A 36 -0.58 8.02 19.07
C LEU A 36 -2.07 7.86 19.43
N GLU A 37 -2.44 6.83 20.18
CA GLU A 37 -3.79 6.65 20.76
C GLU A 37 -4.18 7.82 21.67
N GLN A 38 -3.26 8.28 22.53
CA GLN A 38 -3.47 9.44 23.38
C GLN A 38 -3.67 10.74 22.56
N ILE A 39 -2.86 10.94 21.51
CA ILE A 39 -3.02 12.09 20.59
C ILE A 39 -4.40 12.03 19.91
N SER A 40 -4.86 10.88 19.47
CA SER A 40 -6.18 10.70 18.87
C SER A 40 -7.31 11.04 19.84
N THR A 41 -7.18 10.65 21.11
CA THR A 41 -8.12 11.02 22.17
C THR A 41 -8.19 12.54 22.39
N HIS A 42 -7.04 13.22 22.37
CA HIS A 42 -7.03 14.69 22.48
C HIS A 42 -7.62 15.37 21.23
N LEU A 43 -7.39 14.83 20.03
CA LEU A 43 -8.01 15.33 18.79
C LEU A 43 -9.54 15.20 18.85
N ASP A 44 -10.05 14.06 19.33
CA ASP A 44 -11.48 13.85 19.50
C ASP A 44 -12.09 14.85 20.51
N ALA A 45 -11.41 15.11 21.60
CA ALA A 45 -11.83 16.09 22.62
C ALA A 45 -11.97 17.53 22.06
N VAL A 46 -11.31 17.90 20.97
CA VAL A 46 -11.49 19.23 20.33
C VAL A 46 -12.92 19.45 19.86
N LYS A 47 -13.59 18.40 19.39
CA LYS A 47 -14.95 18.48 18.84
C LYS A 47 -16.02 18.65 19.91
N THR A 48 -15.75 18.15 21.10
CA THR A 48 -16.70 18.10 22.23
C THR A 48 -16.43 19.15 23.28
N ALA A 49 -15.26 19.80 23.25
CA ALA A 49 -14.86 20.79 24.24
C ALA A 49 -15.78 22.03 24.24
N GLU A 50 -16.35 22.32 25.41
CA GLU A 50 -17.13 23.53 25.63
C GLU A 50 -16.21 24.76 25.70
N ASN A 51 -16.72 25.89 25.22
CA ASN A 51 -16.04 27.20 25.26
C ASN A 51 -14.66 27.25 24.57
N LEU A 52 -14.30 26.26 23.74
CA LEU A 52 -13.05 26.26 23.00
C LEU A 52 -13.11 27.25 21.83
N ARG A 53 -12.33 28.32 21.89
CA ARG A 53 -12.28 29.33 20.83
C ARG A 53 -11.66 28.76 19.55
N PRO A 54 -12.18 29.11 18.35
CA PRO A 54 -11.71 28.55 17.08
C PRO A 54 -10.21 28.67 16.83
N GLY A 55 -9.61 29.82 17.15
CA GLY A 55 -8.15 30.00 17.02
C GLY A 55 -7.37 29.08 17.96
N ARG A 56 -7.85 28.87 19.18
CA ARG A 56 -7.22 27.96 20.15
C ARG A 56 -7.40 26.50 19.75
N ALA A 57 -8.56 26.13 19.20
CA ALA A 57 -8.78 24.81 18.62
C ALA A 57 -7.75 24.50 17.53
N LEU A 58 -7.50 25.45 16.61
CA LEU A 58 -6.47 25.29 15.56
C LEU A 58 -5.06 25.12 16.15
N GLU A 59 -4.69 25.89 17.16
CA GLU A 59 -3.39 25.74 17.82
C GLU A 59 -3.20 24.35 18.44
N ILE A 60 -4.25 23.80 19.07
CA ILE A 60 -4.25 22.45 19.64
C ILE A 60 -4.15 21.40 18.53
N VAL A 61 -4.97 21.48 17.49
CA VAL A 61 -4.91 20.55 16.35
C VAL A 61 -3.55 20.59 15.67
N ASP A 62 -2.98 21.79 15.44
CA ASP A 62 -1.64 21.96 14.87
C ASP A 62 -0.53 21.38 15.75
N LEU A 63 -0.66 21.47 17.06
CA LEU A 63 0.28 20.86 18.01
C LEU A 63 0.20 19.33 17.95
N LEU A 64 -1.01 18.76 17.98
CA LEU A 64 -1.26 17.32 17.91
C LEU A 64 -0.81 16.72 16.58
N ASP A 65 -1.07 17.41 15.45
CA ASP A 65 -0.55 17.03 14.13
C ASP A 65 0.99 16.98 14.13
N ARG A 66 1.63 18.01 14.63
CA ARG A 66 3.10 18.09 14.68
C ARG A 66 3.71 16.98 15.54
N THR A 67 3.08 16.64 16.66
CA THR A 67 3.54 15.59 17.57
C THR A 67 3.24 14.19 17.04
N GLY A 68 2.09 13.98 16.40
CA GLY A 68 1.67 12.67 15.90
C GLY A 68 2.39 12.22 14.62
N ARG A 69 2.80 13.16 13.74
CA ARG A 69 3.45 12.80 12.47
C ARG A 69 4.73 11.97 12.59
N PRO A 70 5.67 12.25 13.49
CA PRO A 70 6.84 11.37 13.67
C PRO A 70 6.45 9.97 14.13
N LEU A 71 5.47 9.85 15.03
CA LEU A 71 5.00 8.58 15.57
C LEU A 71 4.35 7.72 14.47
N GLN A 72 3.41 8.30 13.70
CA GLN A 72 2.78 7.57 12.61
C GLN A 72 3.78 7.16 11.51
N ARG A 73 4.84 7.97 11.25
CA ARG A 73 5.90 7.59 10.30
C ARG A 73 6.68 6.39 10.80
N ARG A 74 7.02 6.36 12.09
CA ARG A 74 7.71 5.23 12.70
C ARG A 74 6.87 3.96 12.60
N LEU A 75 5.56 4.03 12.92
CA LEU A 75 4.65 2.90 12.82
C LEU A 75 4.44 2.45 11.36
N ASN A 76 4.40 3.38 10.40
CA ASN A 76 4.37 3.04 8.99
C ASN A 76 5.63 2.28 8.54
N GLN A 77 6.80 2.73 8.97
CA GLN A 77 8.06 2.05 8.68
C GLN A 77 8.08 0.64 9.31
N GLU A 78 7.65 0.52 10.56
CA GLU A 78 7.54 -0.76 11.27
C GLU A 78 6.60 -1.73 10.53
N LEU A 79 5.40 -1.27 10.11
CA LEU A 79 4.46 -2.08 9.34
C LEU A 79 5.08 -2.59 8.03
N LEU A 80 5.79 -1.73 7.32
CA LEU A 80 6.35 -2.07 5.99
C LEU A 80 7.60 -2.95 6.07
N SER A 81 8.44 -2.80 7.12
CA SER A 81 9.68 -3.57 7.25
C SER A 81 9.50 -4.88 8.04
N GLU A 82 8.62 -4.91 9.02
CA GLU A 82 8.47 -6.02 9.96
C GLU A 82 7.08 -6.65 9.97
N GLY A 83 6.16 -6.16 9.14
CA GLY A 83 4.76 -6.58 9.14
C GLY A 83 4.55 -8.09 9.00
N HIS A 84 5.48 -8.81 8.34
CA HIS A 84 5.44 -10.26 8.20
C HIS A 84 5.82 -11.03 9.49
N ARG A 85 6.49 -10.37 10.45
CA ARG A 85 6.90 -10.93 11.74
C ARG A 85 5.99 -10.54 12.89
N MET A 86 5.06 -9.62 12.66
CA MET A 86 4.16 -9.13 13.68
C MET A 86 3.09 -10.16 14.03
N THR A 87 2.74 -10.24 15.32
CA THR A 87 1.52 -10.95 15.72
C THR A 87 0.29 -10.26 15.13
N LYS A 88 -0.75 -11.02 14.85
CA LYS A 88 -2.04 -10.49 14.35
C LYS A 88 -2.58 -9.35 15.22
N PHE A 89 -2.49 -9.51 16.53
CA PHE A 89 -2.96 -8.50 17.49
C PHE A 89 -2.17 -7.19 17.34
N HIS A 90 -0.85 -7.24 17.30
CA HIS A 90 0.01 -6.07 17.14
C HIS A 90 -0.24 -5.37 15.81
N HIS A 91 -0.31 -6.13 14.72
CA HIS A 91 -0.62 -5.61 13.38
C HIS A 91 -1.96 -4.86 13.33
N VAL A 92 -3.02 -5.44 13.93
CA VAL A 92 -4.36 -4.80 13.97
C VAL A 92 -4.33 -3.55 14.83
N ARG A 93 -3.69 -3.58 16.00
CA ARG A 93 -3.59 -2.44 16.90
C ARG A 93 -2.81 -1.29 16.28
N LEU A 94 -1.65 -1.58 15.68
CA LEU A 94 -0.84 -0.60 14.96
C LEU A 94 -1.66 0.10 13.86
N TRP A 95 -2.32 -0.70 13.02
CA TRP A 95 -3.13 -0.16 11.93
C TRP A 95 -4.26 0.74 12.46
N ASN A 96 -5.01 0.26 13.44
CA ASN A 96 -6.11 1.03 14.03
C ASN A 96 -5.63 2.35 14.63
N SER A 97 -4.51 2.35 15.34
CA SER A 97 -3.95 3.55 15.97
C SER A 97 -3.59 4.60 14.93
N VAL A 98 -2.96 4.22 13.81
CA VAL A 98 -2.59 5.18 12.77
C VAL A 98 -3.81 5.61 11.94
N TYR A 99 -4.72 4.70 11.62
CA TYR A 99 -5.94 5.06 10.90
C TYR A 99 -6.79 6.03 11.71
N ASN A 100 -7.00 5.76 13.01
CA ASN A 100 -7.73 6.64 13.91
C ASN A 100 -7.08 8.01 14.05
N TYR A 101 -5.74 8.07 14.13
CA TYR A 101 -5.03 9.35 14.14
C TYR A 101 -5.36 10.19 12.90
N TRP A 102 -5.33 9.62 11.69
CA TRP A 102 -5.67 10.36 10.48
C TRP A 102 -7.15 10.76 10.44
N ASN A 103 -8.05 9.91 10.93
CA ASN A 103 -9.47 10.21 11.03
C ASN A 103 -9.71 11.40 11.97
N GLU A 104 -9.23 11.33 13.20
CA GLU A 104 -9.42 12.38 14.21
C GLU A 104 -8.73 13.69 13.82
N LEU A 105 -7.56 13.60 13.17
CA LEU A 105 -6.87 14.79 12.65
C LEU A 105 -7.70 15.49 11.55
N GLY A 106 -8.27 14.72 10.63
CA GLY A 106 -9.19 15.24 9.62
C GLY A 106 -10.40 15.91 10.22
N ASP A 107 -11.00 15.28 11.24
CA ASP A 107 -12.14 15.82 11.98
C ASP A 107 -11.79 17.12 12.71
N GLY A 108 -10.63 17.20 13.33
CA GLY A 108 -10.15 18.41 14.00
C GLY A 108 -9.99 19.60 13.04
N TYR A 109 -9.39 19.39 11.87
CA TYR A 109 -9.30 20.46 10.87
C TYR A 109 -10.67 20.85 10.29
N ARG A 110 -11.57 19.90 10.03
CA ARG A 110 -12.93 20.20 9.57
C ARG A 110 -13.75 20.91 10.63
N PHE A 111 -13.58 20.59 11.90
CA PHE A 111 -14.20 21.33 13.00
C PHE A 111 -13.81 22.82 12.97
N CYS A 112 -12.52 23.13 12.78
CA CYS A 112 -12.08 24.53 12.65
C CYS A 112 -12.72 25.22 11.44
N LEU A 113 -12.81 24.56 10.28
CA LEU A 113 -13.45 25.10 9.08
C LEU A 113 -14.95 25.32 9.30
N ALA A 114 -15.67 24.38 9.90
CA ALA A 114 -17.07 24.51 10.21
C ALA A 114 -17.37 25.72 11.15
N LYS A 115 -16.51 25.96 12.15
CA LYS A 115 -16.62 27.17 13.00
C LYS A 115 -16.39 28.45 12.21
N TYR A 116 -15.55 28.44 11.18
CA TYR A 116 -15.34 29.57 10.29
C TYR A 116 -16.56 29.82 9.39
N GLU A 117 -17.10 28.77 8.77
CA GLU A 117 -18.23 28.85 7.85
C GLU A 117 -19.52 29.38 8.53
N VAL A 118 -19.79 28.96 9.77
CA VAL A 118 -20.94 29.46 10.55
C VAL A 118 -20.70 30.82 11.20
N GLY A 119 -19.53 31.44 11.01
CA GLY A 119 -19.20 32.74 11.60
C GLY A 119 -19.14 32.72 13.12
N ALA A 120 -18.69 31.61 13.74
CA ALA A 120 -18.60 31.48 15.19
C ALA A 120 -17.73 32.60 15.80
N VAL A 121 -18.02 33.00 17.05
CA VAL A 121 -17.30 34.06 17.74
C VAL A 121 -15.78 33.75 17.79
N GLY A 122 -14.97 34.67 17.26
CA GLY A 122 -13.52 34.52 17.17
C GLY A 122 -13.02 33.71 15.96
N SER A 123 -13.91 33.24 15.08
CA SER A 123 -13.52 32.45 13.90
C SER A 123 -12.77 33.27 12.83
N THR A 124 -12.90 34.59 12.84
CA THR A 124 -12.13 35.48 11.95
C THR A 124 -10.61 35.33 12.10
N ALA A 125 -10.14 34.91 13.27
CA ALA A 125 -8.72 34.58 13.51
C ALA A 125 -8.22 33.42 12.65
N LEU A 126 -9.11 32.56 12.14
CA LEU A 126 -8.77 31.43 11.24
C LEU A 126 -8.50 31.88 9.80
N LYS A 127 -9.03 33.04 9.38
CA LYS A 127 -8.99 33.48 7.98
C LYS A 127 -7.61 33.36 7.30
N PRO A 128 -6.49 33.79 7.90
CA PRO A 128 -5.16 33.67 7.28
C PRO A 128 -4.68 32.22 7.14
N PHE A 129 -5.34 31.27 7.81
CA PHE A 129 -4.90 29.86 7.87
C PHE A 129 -5.81 28.94 7.07
N ILE A 130 -6.94 29.42 6.52
CA ILE A 130 -7.93 28.60 5.83
C ILE A 130 -7.32 27.73 4.72
N PRO A 131 -6.49 28.25 3.78
CA PRO A 131 -5.91 27.40 2.74
C PRO A 131 -5.04 26.29 3.31
N ARG A 132 -4.27 26.57 4.37
CA ARG A 132 -3.44 25.59 5.07
C ARG A 132 -4.26 24.54 5.80
N ILE A 133 -5.36 24.94 6.46
CA ILE A 133 -6.27 24.03 7.15
C ILE A 133 -6.90 23.06 6.13
N ILE A 134 -7.36 23.57 4.99
CA ILE A 134 -7.91 22.76 3.89
C ILE A 134 -6.87 21.75 3.41
N CYS A 135 -5.64 22.17 3.09
CA CYS A 135 -4.56 21.29 2.65
C CYS A 135 -4.26 20.18 3.66
N ARG A 136 -4.23 20.50 4.96
CA ARG A 136 -3.99 19.51 6.02
C ARG A 136 -5.16 18.55 6.22
N GLY A 137 -6.40 19.04 6.10
CA GLY A 137 -7.59 18.19 6.05
C GLY A 137 -7.56 17.20 4.90
N MET A 138 -7.18 17.64 3.68
CA MET A 138 -7.02 16.77 2.52
C MET A 138 -5.88 15.77 2.69
N ARG A 139 -4.78 16.13 3.36
CA ARG A 139 -3.71 15.18 3.73
C ARG A 139 -4.16 14.13 4.74
N ALA A 140 -5.05 14.50 5.65
CA ALA A 140 -5.65 13.52 6.56
C ALA A 140 -6.55 12.52 5.78
N CYS A 141 -7.30 12.98 4.78
CA CYS A 141 -8.01 12.09 3.85
C CYS A 141 -7.04 11.17 3.08
N LEU A 142 -5.93 11.71 2.55
CA LEU A 142 -4.90 10.90 1.90
C LEU A 142 -4.32 9.84 2.83
N GLY A 143 -4.08 10.19 4.11
CA GLY A 143 -3.63 9.24 5.13
C GLY A 143 -4.61 8.09 5.31
N GLN A 144 -5.91 8.40 5.45
CA GLN A 144 -6.97 7.39 5.55
C GLN A 144 -7.05 6.52 4.29
N VAL A 145 -6.99 7.11 3.09
CA VAL A 145 -6.95 6.39 1.81
C VAL A 145 -5.76 5.42 1.81
N LYS A 146 -4.53 5.90 2.01
CA LYS A 146 -3.34 5.06 1.99
C LYS A 146 -3.42 3.90 2.98
N TRP A 147 -3.80 4.17 4.23
CA TRP A 147 -3.86 3.12 5.26
C TRP A 147 -4.95 2.08 4.98
N THR A 148 -6.04 2.47 4.33
CA THR A 148 -7.05 1.53 3.85
C THR A 148 -6.52 0.66 2.72
N LEU A 149 -5.80 1.26 1.75
CA LEU A 149 -5.21 0.55 0.62
C LEU A 149 -4.11 -0.42 1.04
N LEU A 150 -3.34 -0.14 2.09
CA LEU A 150 -2.35 -1.06 2.66
C LEU A 150 -2.97 -2.38 3.18
N ARG A 151 -4.28 -2.40 3.42
CA ARG A 151 -5.06 -3.61 3.74
C ARG A 151 -5.90 -4.12 2.57
N TYR A 152 -5.73 -3.55 1.39
CA TYR A 152 -6.54 -3.86 0.20
C TYR A 152 -8.06 -3.70 0.43
N ALA A 153 -8.43 -2.85 1.39
CA ALA A 153 -9.80 -2.59 1.76
C ALA A 153 -10.39 -1.44 0.93
N GLN A 154 -11.71 -1.36 0.91
CA GLN A 154 -12.42 -0.23 0.32
C GLN A 154 -12.34 0.99 1.24
N VAL A 155 -12.05 2.14 0.64
CA VAL A 155 -12.01 3.40 1.38
C VAL A 155 -13.43 3.77 1.80
N HIS A 156 -13.58 4.11 3.09
CA HIS A 156 -14.87 4.44 3.66
C HIS A 156 -15.52 5.62 2.92
N PRO A 157 -16.81 5.55 2.54
CA PRO A 157 -17.52 6.60 1.77
C PRO A 157 -17.36 8.01 2.34
N ARG A 158 -17.34 8.14 3.68
CA ARG A 158 -17.12 9.41 4.37
C ARG A 158 -15.84 10.13 3.92
N VAL A 159 -14.77 9.41 3.65
CA VAL A 159 -13.48 10.02 3.25
C VAL A 159 -13.61 10.76 1.93
N TRP A 160 -14.36 10.20 0.99
CA TRP A 160 -14.62 10.82 -0.31
C TRP A 160 -15.54 12.04 -0.18
N ARG A 161 -16.59 11.95 0.61
CA ARG A 161 -17.47 13.08 0.93
C ARG A 161 -16.70 14.22 1.59
N ASP A 162 -15.87 13.93 2.57
CA ASP A 162 -15.07 14.92 3.29
C ASP A 162 -14.03 15.59 2.38
N LEU A 163 -13.38 14.81 1.50
CA LEU A 163 -12.46 15.32 0.49
C LEU A 163 -13.17 16.25 -0.51
N GLY A 164 -14.35 15.87 -0.98
CA GLY A 164 -15.19 16.70 -1.87
C GLY A 164 -15.61 18.01 -1.22
N ALA A 165 -16.08 17.95 0.04
CA ALA A 165 -16.47 19.14 0.81
C ALA A 165 -15.30 20.13 1.00
N LEU A 166 -14.10 19.62 1.31
CA LEU A 166 -12.89 20.45 1.42
C LEU A 166 -12.55 21.15 0.10
N TYR A 167 -12.72 20.47 -1.03
CA TYR A 167 -12.45 21.07 -2.34
C TYR A 167 -13.55 22.09 -2.73
N ILE A 168 -14.82 21.81 -2.45
CA ILE A 168 -15.92 22.77 -2.64
C ILE A 168 -15.64 24.06 -1.86
N LEU A 169 -15.21 23.95 -0.60
CA LEU A 169 -14.87 25.11 0.22
C LEU A 169 -13.69 25.90 -0.39
N ALA A 170 -12.63 25.20 -0.81
CA ALA A 170 -11.49 25.84 -1.48
C ALA A 170 -11.88 26.58 -2.75
N ASP A 171 -12.73 25.96 -3.58
CA ASP A 171 -13.21 26.54 -4.85
C ASP A 171 -14.13 27.76 -4.60
N SER A 172 -15.06 27.65 -3.67
CA SER A 172 -16.00 28.73 -3.32
C SER A 172 -15.30 29.97 -2.75
N LEU A 173 -14.21 29.78 -2.03
CA LEU A 173 -13.38 30.87 -1.49
C LEU A 173 -12.29 31.34 -2.47
N GLN A 174 -12.20 30.76 -3.67
CA GLN A 174 -11.17 31.03 -4.68
C GLN A 174 -9.73 30.74 -4.19
N LEU A 175 -9.59 29.76 -3.30
CA LEU A 175 -8.33 29.34 -2.68
C LEU A 175 -7.72 28.09 -3.33
N ALA A 176 -8.39 27.48 -4.32
CA ALA A 176 -7.97 26.19 -4.89
C ALA A 176 -6.53 26.19 -5.41
N GLN A 177 -6.04 27.32 -5.94
CA GLN A 177 -4.69 27.51 -6.48
C GLN A 177 -3.77 28.31 -5.54
N GLU A 178 -4.23 28.68 -4.34
CA GLU A 178 -3.42 29.44 -3.40
C GLU A 178 -2.28 28.57 -2.86
N THR A 179 -1.05 29.07 -3.06
CA THR A 179 0.16 28.37 -2.61
C THR A 179 0.39 28.58 -1.12
N VAL A 180 0.54 27.48 -0.39
CA VAL A 180 0.77 27.50 1.05
C VAL A 180 1.86 26.54 1.47
N THR A 181 2.63 26.92 2.48
CA THR A 181 3.52 26.02 3.21
C THR A 181 2.71 25.12 4.14
N VAL A 182 2.38 23.93 3.68
CA VAL A 182 1.54 22.99 4.44
C VAL A 182 2.19 22.60 5.75
N TYR A 183 3.51 22.32 5.73
CA TYR A 183 4.32 22.02 6.92
C TYR A 183 5.66 22.70 6.85
N ARG A 184 6.11 23.31 7.96
CA ARG A 184 7.46 23.89 8.08
C ARG A 184 8.51 22.80 7.87
N GLY A 185 9.55 23.08 7.10
CA GLY A 185 10.62 22.15 6.78
C GLY A 185 10.24 21.09 5.72
N ALA A 186 9.00 21.03 5.27
CA ALA A 186 8.65 20.24 4.10
C ALA A 186 9.23 20.86 2.83
N ARG A 187 9.69 20.03 1.87
CA ARG A 187 10.15 20.52 0.58
C ARG A 187 8.94 20.94 -0.25
N GLY A 188 9.01 22.17 -0.73
CA GLY A 188 8.00 22.77 -1.59
C GLY A 188 6.72 23.19 -0.88
N ASP A 189 6.08 24.15 -1.47
CA ASP A 189 4.72 24.56 -1.14
C ASP A 189 3.72 23.71 -1.92
N SER A 190 2.46 23.74 -1.49
CA SER A 190 1.37 23.02 -2.18
C SER A 190 0.15 23.92 -2.32
N THR A 191 -0.85 23.46 -3.04
CA THR A 191 -2.15 24.13 -3.16
C THR A 191 -3.27 23.17 -2.77
N PRO A 192 -4.45 23.66 -2.36
CA PRO A 192 -5.62 22.80 -2.13
C PRO A 192 -5.92 21.87 -3.31
N GLU A 193 -5.78 22.33 -4.56
CA GLU A 193 -5.99 21.50 -5.73
C GLU A 193 -4.99 20.35 -5.83
N ARG A 194 -3.70 20.60 -5.60
CA ARG A 194 -2.68 19.55 -5.60
C ARG A 194 -2.94 18.53 -4.51
N GLU A 195 -3.28 18.97 -3.29
CA GLU A 195 -3.58 18.07 -2.17
C GLU A 195 -4.88 17.28 -2.39
N PHE A 196 -5.87 17.85 -3.07
CA PHE A 196 -7.08 17.16 -3.48
C PHE A 196 -6.82 16.05 -4.49
N LEU A 197 -5.97 16.30 -5.48
CA LEU A 197 -5.66 15.33 -6.56
C LEU A 197 -4.85 14.12 -6.07
N ARG A 198 -4.07 14.25 -5.00
CA ARG A 198 -3.21 13.16 -4.51
C ARG A 198 -3.98 11.90 -4.10
N PRO A 199 -5.01 11.95 -3.21
CA PRO A 199 -5.77 10.76 -2.86
C PRO A 199 -6.54 10.16 -4.05
N LEU A 200 -7.02 11.01 -4.98
CA LEU A 200 -7.70 10.56 -6.19
C LEU A 200 -6.74 9.78 -7.10
N MET A 201 -5.57 10.33 -7.39
CA MET A 201 -4.57 9.70 -8.26
C MET A 201 -3.99 8.42 -7.64
N LEU A 202 -3.81 8.37 -6.31
CA LEU A 202 -3.40 7.15 -5.62
C LEU A 202 -4.45 6.05 -5.76
N SER A 203 -5.73 6.39 -5.63
CA SER A 203 -6.82 5.42 -5.80
C SER A 203 -6.93 4.88 -7.23
N MET A 204 -6.55 5.69 -8.22
CA MET A 204 -6.54 5.29 -9.64
C MET A 204 -5.28 4.51 -10.05
N ALA A 205 -4.38 4.21 -9.10
CA ALA A 205 -3.15 3.47 -9.33
C ALA A 205 -3.31 1.94 -9.35
N ALA A 206 -4.52 1.40 -9.27
CA ALA A 206 -4.80 -0.03 -9.10
C ALA A 206 -4.03 -0.66 -7.90
N PRO A 207 -4.17 -0.07 -6.69
CA PRO A 207 -3.41 -0.46 -5.51
C PRO A 207 -3.65 -1.92 -5.08
N GLU A 208 -4.77 -2.50 -5.48
CA GLU A 208 -5.11 -3.91 -5.24
C GLU A 208 -4.17 -4.91 -5.93
N THR A 209 -3.23 -4.42 -6.77
CA THR A 209 -2.22 -5.22 -7.48
C THR A 209 -0.79 -4.81 -7.11
N LEU A 210 -0.63 -3.92 -6.13
CA LEU A 210 0.66 -3.46 -5.63
C LEU A 210 1.02 -4.15 -4.30
N LEU A 211 2.31 -4.39 -4.10
CA LEU A 211 2.83 -4.74 -2.78
C LEU A 211 2.60 -3.58 -1.78
N PRO A 212 2.48 -3.82 -0.47
CA PRO A 212 2.36 -2.75 0.51
C PRO A 212 3.46 -1.68 0.40
N MET A 213 4.72 -2.10 0.20
CA MET A 213 5.84 -1.18 -0.03
C MET A 213 5.68 -0.38 -1.33
N GLN A 214 5.12 -0.97 -2.37
CA GLN A 214 4.84 -0.27 -3.63
C GLN A 214 3.69 0.74 -3.48
N ILE A 215 2.70 0.48 -2.62
CA ILE A 215 1.65 1.47 -2.28
C ILE A 215 2.29 2.69 -1.59
N GLU A 216 3.23 2.47 -0.67
CA GLU A 216 4.01 3.54 -0.04
C GLU A 216 4.80 4.35 -1.06
N ILE A 217 5.53 3.68 -1.96
CA ILE A 217 6.30 4.34 -3.03
C ILE A 217 5.35 5.10 -3.98
N ALA A 218 4.22 4.51 -4.35
CA ALA A 218 3.22 5.14 -5.22
C ALA A 218 2.67 6.44 -4.60
N GLU A 219 2.36 6.46 -3.30
CA GLU A 219 1.92 7.69 -2.62
C GLU A 219 2.99 8.79 -2.69
N ARG A 220 4.27 8.45 -2.54
CA ARG A 220 5.38 9.41 -2.61
C ARG A 220 5.66 9.89 -4.04
N VAL A 221 5.54 9.00 -5.03
CA VAL A 221 5.61 9.36 -6.46
C VAL A 221 4.43 10.26 -6.83
N VAL A 222 3.22 9.97 -6.36
CA VAL A 222 2.05 10.84 -6.52
C VAL A 222 2.33 12.24 -5.95
N ALA A 223 2.96 12.34 -4.78
CA ALA A 223 3.32 13.61 -4.18
C ALA A 223 4.34 14.39 -5.04
N GLN A 224 5.35 13.70 -5.60
CA GLN A 224 6.35 14.27 -6.49
C GLN A 224 5.75 14.77 -7.80
N LEU A 225 4.75 14.06 -8.33
CA LEU A 225 4.10 14.37 -9.60
C LEU A 225 2.87 15.29 -9.46
N ALA A 226 2.55 15.77 -8.26
CA ALA A 226 1.31 16.50 -7.98
C ALA A 226 1.13 17.76 -8.86
N GLU A 227 2.21 18.41 -9.23
CA GLU A 227 2.20 19.58 -10.15
C GLU A 227 1.80 19.22 -11.59
N SER A 228 1.93 17.97 -11.97
CA SER A 228 1.61 17.47 -13.31
C SER A 228 0.17 16.98 -13.46
N PHE A 229 -0.57 16.88 -12.36
CA PHE A 229 -1.98 16.52 -12.40
C PHE A 229 -2.84 17.75 -12.73
N ARG A 230 -3.97 17.55 -13.37
CA ARG A 230 -4.91 18.62 -13.72
C ARG A 230 -6.33 18.19 -13.39
N ILE A 231 -7.14 19.18 -13.04
CA ILE A 231 -8.58 19.07 -12.83
C ILE A 231 -9.29 20.03 -13.77
N ALA A 232 -10.47 19.63 -14.25
CA ALA A 232 -11.33 20.44 -15.12
C ALA A 232 -12.80 20.08 -14.93
N ALA A 233 -13.68 20.99 -15.29
CA ALA A 233 -15.13 20.72 -15.27
C ALA A 233 -15.58 19.75 -16.39
N ARG A 234 -14.78 19.57 -17.43
CA ARG A 234 -15.05 18.74 -18.60
C ARG A 234 -13.82 17.93 -19.02
N PRO A 235 -14.00 16.80 -19.73
CA PRO A 235 -12.89 16.03 -20.27
C PRO A 235 -12.00 16.87 -21.20
N ALA A 236 -10.70 16.64 -21.12
CA ALA A 236 -9.68 17.24 -21.99
C ALA A 236 -8.57 16.20 -22.26
N PRO A 237 -7.66 16.45 -23.20
CA PRO A 237 -6.52 15.56 -23.44
C PRO A 237 -5.74 15.27 -22.16
N GLY A 238 -5.50 13.99 -21.87
CA GLY A 238 -4.83 13.54 -20.65
C GLY A 238 -5.72 13.50 -19.39
N ILE A 239 -6.96 13.97 -19.47
CA ILE A 239 -7.97 13.92 -18.39
C ILE A 239 -8.96 12.80 -18.72
N HIS A 240 -8.94 11.73 -17.94
CA HIS A 240 -9.75 10.54 -18.21
C HIS A 240 -10.31 9.87 -16.95
N TYR A 241 -10.30 10.57 -15.85
CA TYR A 241 -10.95 10.18 -14.60
C TYR A 241 -12.02 11.20 -14.21
N VAL A 242 -12.94 10.76 -13.38
CA VAL A 242 -14.06 11.58 -12.88
C VAL A 242 -14.24 11.37 -11.38
N PHE A 243 -14.61 12.45 -10.71
CA PHE A 243 -14.98 12.47 -9.31
C PHE A 243 -16.17 13.42 -9.11
N ASP A 244 -17.16 12.99 -8.34
CA ASP A 244 -18.29 13.84 -7.95
C ASP A 244 -18.03 14.39 -6.55
N LEU A 245 -17.88 15.72 -6.46
CA LEU A 245 -17.56 16.42 -5.20
C LEU A 245 -18.65 16.27 -4.13
N SER A 246 -19.89 16.01 -4.54
CA SER A 246 -21.05 15.87 -3.63
C SER A 246 -21.33 14.42 -3.24
N ALA A 247 -20.69 13.45 -3.90
CA ALA A 247 -20.91 12.05 -3.65
C ALA A 247 -19.92 11.48 -2.62
N ASP A 248 -20.32 10.39 -2.03
CA ASP A 248 -19.48 9.60 -1.10
C ASP A 248 -18.86 8.37 -1.78
N ARG A 249 -18.60 8.47 -3.08
CA ARG A 249 -18.07 7.39 -3.93
C ARG A 249 -16.63 7.66 -4.35
N PRO A 250 -15.83 6.59 -4.55
CA PRO A 250 -14.46 6.73 -5.04
C PRO A 250 -14.42 7.34 -6.45
N PRO A 251 -13.26 7.88 -6.86
CA PRO A 251 -13.04 8.29 -8.23
C PRO A 251 -13.14 7.09 -9.18
N SER A 252 -13.51 7.36 -10.44
CA SER A 252 -13.63 6.34 -11.48
C SER A 252 -13.08 6.82 -12.81
N ARG A 253 -12.92 5.90 -13.75
CA ARG A 253 -12.62 6.27 -15.13
C ARG A 253 -13.84 6.85 -15.81
N LEU A 254 -13.62 7.79 -16.72
CA LEU A 254 -14.64 8.29 -17.63
C LEU A 254 -15.19 7.16 -18.49
N THR A 255 -16.49 7.02 -18.50
CA THR A 255 -17.22 6.12 -19.39
C THR A 255 -17.36 6.75 -20.78
N MET A 256 -17.85 6.01 -21.77
CA MET A 256 -18.07 6.52 -23.13
C MET A 256 -19.14 7.61 -23.20
N ASN A 257 -20.17 7.54 -22.34
CA ASN A 257 -21.25 8.54 -22.25
C ASN A 257 -21.36 9.00 -20.79
N PRO A 258 -20.48 9.89 -20.32
CA PRO A 258 -20.50 10.34 -18.95
C PRO A 258 -21.61 11.39 -18.73
N GLU A 259 -22.35 11.21 -17.65
CA GLU A 259 -23.25 12.27 -17.15
C GLU A 259 -22.45 13.24 -16.29
N PHE A 260 -22.63 14.53 -16.53
CA PHE A 260 -21.95 15.59 -15.78
C PHE A 260 -22.97 16.41 -15.00
N SER A 261 -22.75 16.52 -13.71
CA SER A 261 -23.43 17.46 -12.80
C SER A 261 -22.54 18.69 -12.54
N PRO A 262 -23.04 19.75 -11.93
CA PRO A 262 -22.21 20.89 -11.48
C PRO A 262 -21.13 20.50 -10.47
N SER A 263 -21.34 19.42 -9.70
CA SER A 263 -20.37 18.87 -8.75
C SER A 263 -19.34 17.94 -9.40
N THR A 264 -19.52 17.53 -10.64
CA THR A 264 -18.59 16.65 -11.34
C THR A 264 -17.30 17.38 -11.68
N ARG A 265 -16.16 16.74 -11.39
CA ARG A 265 -14.82 17.18 -11.83
C ARG A 265 -14.13 16.05 -12.56
N CYS A 266 -13.50 16.39 -13.68
CA CYS A 266 -12.65 15.50 -14.45
C CYS A 266 -11.20 15.76 -14.08
N PHE A 267 -10.37 14.73 -14.00
CA PHE A 267 -8.97 14.88 -13.63
C PHE A 267 -8.08 13.84 -14.32
N GLY A 268 -6.76 14.07 -14.30
CA GLY A 268 -5.82 13.13 -14.88
C GLY A 268 -4.35 13.55 -14.80
N PRO A 269 -3.44 12.63 -15.18
CA PRO A 269 -1.99 12.79 -15.06
C PRO A 269 -1.38 13.48 -16.30
N VAL A 270 -1.88 14.62 -16.69
CA VAL A 270 -1.61 15.30 -17.99
C VAL A 270 -0.11 15.42 -18.32
N GLY A 271 0.72 15.83 -17.35
CA GLY A 271 2.17 16.01 -17.53
C GLY A 271 3.03 14.90 -16.94
N ALA A 272 2.45 13.95 -16.23
CA ALA A 272 3.21 12.97 -15.44
C ALA A 272 3.92 11.90 -16.28
N ALA A 273 3.39 11.56 -17.47
CA ALA A 273 3.92 10.47 -18.30
C ALA A 273 5.39 10.71 -18.72
N ALA A 274 5.72 11.93 -19.17
CA ALA A 274 7.08 12.28 -19.57
C ALA A 274 8.06 12.26 -18.37
N GLN A 275 7.64 12.77 -17.22
CA GLN A 275 8.45 12.77 -16.00
C GLN A 275 8.72 11.34 -15.52
N MET A 276 7.70 10.48 -15.50
CA MET A 276 7.86 9.07 -15.15
C MET A 276 8.80 8.33 -16.11
N GLU A 277 8.71 8.62 -17.41
CA GLU A 277 9.62 8.03 -18.40
C GLU A 277 11.08 8.44 -18.18
N GLN A 278 11.33 9.71 -17.85
CA GLN A 278 12.67 10.20 -17.50
C GLN A 278 13.21 9.52 -16.24
N MET A 279 12.37 9.38 -15.19
CA MET A 279 12.75 8.67 -13.97
C MET A 279 13.12 7.20 -14.25
N VAL A 280 12.31 6.50 -15.05
CA VAL A 280 12.58 5.10 -15.42
C VAL A 280 13.87 4.97 -16.22
N LYS A 281 14.10 5.82 -17.23
CA LYS A 281 15.33 5.82 -18.02
C LYS A 281 16.58 6.07 -17.18
N PHE A 282 16.49 6.97 -16.21
CA PHE A 282 17.59 7.23 -15.29
C PHE A 282 17.91 5.98 -14.45
N ILE A 283 16.88 5.35 -13.86
CA ILE A 283 17.07 4.15 -13.04
C ILE A 283 17.60 2.99 -13.89
N ASP A 284 17.10 2.80 -15.12
CA ASP A 284 17.58 1.76 -16.04
C ASP A 284 19.06 1.94 -16.43
N GLY A 285 19.51 3.20 -16.53
CA GLY A 285 20.89 3.49 -16.92
C GLY A 285 21.92 3.47 -15.79
N TYR A 286 21.52 3.84 -14.57
CA TYR A 286 22.46 4.04 -13.46
C TYR A 286 22.24 3.11 -12.26
N GLU A 287 21.12 2.35 -12.21
CA GLU A 287 20.71 1.55 -11.07
C GLU A 287 20.59 2.34 -9.75
N LEU A 288 20.38 3.66 -9.87
CA LEU A 288 20.22 4.61 -8.78
C LEU A 288 18.91 5.39 -8.92
N LEU A 289 18.44 5.99 -7.84
CA LEU A 289 17.31 6.92 -7.91
C LEU A 289 17.77 8.28 -8.48
N PRO A 290 16.94 8.96 -9.32
CA PRO A 290 17.22 10.32 -9.76
C PRO A 290 17.46 11.27 -8.58
N PRO A 291 18.45 12.18 -8.65
CA PRO A 291 18.77 13.09 -7.55
C PRO A 291 17.63 14.02 -7.14
N ASP A 292 16.75 14.35 -8.06
CA ASP A 292 15.56 15.19 -7.89
C ASP A 292 14.34 14.40 -7.39
N LEU A 293 14.39 13.06 -7.39
CA LEU A 293 13.33 12.21 -6.88
C LEU A 293 13.42 12.06 -5.36
N HIS A 294 12.66 12.90 -4.67
CA HIS A 294 12.70 12.98 -3.22
C HIS A 294 11.58 12.15 -2.56
N LEU A 295 11.79 10.86 -2.42
CA LEU A 295 10.81 9.96 -1.80
C LEU A 295 10.82 10.00 -0.26
N GLY A 296 11.77 10.70 0.39
CA GLY A 296 11.83 10.86 1.85
C GLY A 296 12.16 9.57 2.61
N GLY A 297 12.89 8.65 2.01
CA GLY A 297 13.38 7.39 2.58
C GLY A 297 14.30 6.69 1.59
N ASN A 298 14.95 5.62 2.04
CA ASN A 298 15.77 4.76 1.18
C ASN A 298 14.89 3.66 0.61
N PHE A 299 14.75 3.63 -0.70
CA PHE A 299 14.00 2.62 -1.43
C PHE A 299 14.90 1.94 -2.45
N ASP A 300 14.69 0.66 -2.67
CA ASP A 300 15.34 -0.09 -3.73
C ASP A 300 14.98 0.50 -5.10
N PRO A 301 15.98 0.93 -5.91
CA PRO A 301 15.74 1.48 -7.24
C PRO A 301 14.91 0.57 -8.16
N ALA A 302 15.12 -0.74 -8.09
CA ALA A 302 14.37 -1.70 -8.89
C ALA A 302 12.87 -1.71 -8.49
N LEU A 303 12.57 -1.62 -7.19
CA LEU A 303 11.21 -1.54 -6.69
C LEU A 303 10.54 -0.20 -7.06
N VAL A 304 11.26 0.91 -6.97
CA VAL A 304 10.77 2.23 -7.41
C VAL A 304 10.48 2.20 -8.90
N ARG A 305 11.40 1.70 -9.72
CA ARG A 305 11.22 1.54 -11.17
C ARG A 305 9.97 0.72 -11.51
N SER A 306 9.81 -0.44 -10.87
CA SER A 306 8.64 -1.31 -11.11
C SER A 306 7.33 -0.62 -10.73
N THR A 307 7.34 0.16 -9.64
CA THR A 307 6.18 0.96 -9.21
C THR A 307 5.86 2.07 -10.20
N ILE A 308 6.85 2.83 -10.68
CA ILE A 308 6.64 3.88 -11.68
C ILE A 308 6.09 3.26 -12.98
N ARG A 309 6.64 2.14 -13.46
CA ARG A 309 6.12 1.44 -14.65
C ARG A 309 4.67 0.94 -14.44
N HIS A 310 4.34 0.54 -13.22
CA HIS A 310 2.97 0.19 -12.87
C HIS A 310 2.04 1.41 -12.97
N LEU A 311 2.43 2.56 -12.41
CA LEU A 311 1.67 3.81 -12.51
C LEU A 311 1.50 4.26 -13.97
N GLN A 312 2.57 4.23 -14.79
CA GLN A 312 2.50 4.54 -16.23
C GLN A 312 1.42 3.69 -16.92
N ARG A 313 1.41 2.38 -16.65
CA ARG A 313 0.45 1.44 -17.24
C ARG A 313 -0.99 1.71 -16.81
N HIS A 314 -1.20 1.93 -15.53
CA HIS A 314 -2.55 2.10 -14.98
C HIS A 314 -3.11 3.52 -15.15
N TRP A 315 -2.26 4.52 -15.28
CA TRP A 315 -2.66 5.88 -15.60
C TRP A 315 -2.73 6.18 -17.11
N ALA A 316 -2.38 5.24 -17.95
CA ALA A 316 -2.57 5.37 -19.38
C ALA A 316 -4.07 5.50 -19.74
N ARG A 317 -4.35 6.18 -20.84
CA ARG A 317 -5.72 6.37 -21.33
C ARG A 317 -6.43 5.03 -21.59
N MET A 318 -5.72 4.08 -22.20
CA MET A 318 -6.21 2.71 -22.39
C MET A 318 -5.66 1.83 -21.28
N GLN A 319 -6.55 1.11 -20.62
CA GLN A 319 -6.14 0.12 -19.64
C GLN A 319 -5.44 -1.06 -20.31
N PRO A 320 -4.51 -1.70 -19.61
CA PRO A 320 -3.96 -2.96 -20.09
C PRO A 320 -5.08 -3.97 -20.32
N GLU A 321 -5.18 -4.46 -21.54
CA GLU A 321 -6.09 -5.54 -21.83
C GLU A 321 -5.60 -6.82 -21.15
N ARG A 322 -6.54 -7.64 -20.75
CA ARG A 322 -6.22 -8.97 -20.22
C ARG A 322 -5.64 -9.83 -21.32
N LYS A 323 -4.52 -10.47 -21.07
CA LYS A 323 -3.86 -11.35 -22.04
C LYS A 323 -4.74 -12.54 -22.42
N GLU A 324 -5.58 -13.02 -21.50
CA GLU A 324 -6.41 -14.21 -21.65
C GLU A 324 -7.84 -13.97 -21.23
N ARG A 325 -8.78 -14.59 -21.93
CA ARG A 325 -10.19 -14.60 -21.54
C ARG A 325 -10.38 -15.51 -20.33
N ARG A 326 -11.08 -15.02 -19.33
CA ARG A 326 -11.49 -15.83 -18.19
C ARG A 326 -12.81 -16.52 -18.49
N ARG A 327 -12.90 -17.78 -18.07
CA ARG A 327 -14.14 -18.56 -18.09
C ARG A 327 -14.66 -18.63 -16.65
N ARG A 328 -15.96 -18.54 -16.49
CA ARG A 328 -16.57 -18.79 -15.19
C ARG A 328 -16.37 -20.26 -14.84
N HIS A 329 -15.79 -20.52 -13.70
CA HIS A 329 -15.50 -21.84 -13.21
C HIS A 329 -15.64 -21.83 -11.70
N VAL A 330 -16.50 -22.67 -11.15
CA VAL A 330 -16.74 -22.74 -9.71
C VAL A 330 -16.22 -24.08 -9.21
N GLU A 331 -15.18 -24.02 -8.40
CA GLU A 331 -14.51 -25.19 -7.85
C GLU A 331 -13.92 -24.81 -6.47
N ARG A 332 -13.82 -25.77 -5.56
CA ARG A 332 -13.06 -25.59 -4.32
C ARG A 332 -11.59 -25.89 -4.56
N VAL A 333 -10.75 -25.14 -3.88
CA VAL A 333 -9.31 -25.36 -3.87
C VAL A 333 -8.79 -25.28 -2.45
N SER A 334 -7.85 -26.16 -2.11
CA SER A 334 -7.08 -26.08 -0.86
C SER A 334 -5.88 -25.18 -1.08
N ILE A 335 -5.61 -24.29 -0.12
CA ILE A 335 -4.51 -23.32 -0.15
C ILE A 335 -3.63 -23.51 1.08
N VAL A 336 -2.31 -23.57 0.87
CA VAL A 336 -1.29 -23.41 1.92
C VAL A 336 -0.43 -22.18 1.61
N HIS A 337 0.11 -21.50 2.63
CA HIS A 337 0.72 -20.18 2.44
C HIS A 337 2.09 -19.99 3.11
N GLU A 338 2.47 -20.80 4.09
CA GLU A 338 3.82 -20.72 4.65
C GLU A 338 4.84 -21.30 3.66
N PHE A 339 6.00 -20.66 3.51
CA PHE A 339 7.02 -21.09 2.53
C PHE A 339 7.37 -22.58 2.68
N GLU A 340 7.57 -23.03 3.92
CA GLU A 340 7.89 -24.41 4.24
C GLU A 340 6.77 -25.37 3.82
N ASP A 341 5.52 -25.00 4.09
CA ASP A 341 4.34 -25.81 3.74
C ASP A 341 4.16 -25.85 2.22
N VAL A 342 4.39 -24.72 1.52
CA VAL A 342 4.35 -24.70 0.06
C VAL A 342 5.44 -25.58 -0.54
N VAL A 343 6.68 -25.47 -0.06
CA VAL A 343 7.81 -26.29 -0.55
C VAL A 343 7.57 -27.76 -0.29
N ALA A 344 7.08 -28.11 0.88
CA ALA A 344 6.81 -29.50 1.23
C ALA A 344 5.66 -30.11 0.40
N ASN A 345 4.54 -29.38 0.25
CA ASN A 345 3.37 -29.87 -0.49
C ASN A 345 3.64 -29.89 -2.00
N VAL A 346 4.14 -28.79 -2.59
CA VAL A 346 4.44 -28.71 -4.03
C VAL A 346 5.59 -29.64 -4.41
N GLY A 347 6.55 -29.83 -3.52
CA GLY A 347 7.68 -30.74 -3.69
C GLY A 347 7.34 -32.22 -3.50
N GLY A 348 6.13 -32.56 -3.04
CA GLY A 348 5.67 -33.93 -2.88
C GLY A 348 6.22 -34.68 -1.67
N LEU A 349 6.67 -33.95 -0.62
CA LEU A 349 7.25 -34.58 0.58
C LEU A 349 6.21 -35.19 1.53
N PHE A 350 4.93 -34.81 1.41
CA PHE A 350 3.83 -35.26 2.31
C PHE A 350 2.90 -36.31 1.70
N LEU A 351 3.33 -37.05 0.70
CA LEU A 351 2.48 -38.07 0.06
C LEU A 351 2.02 -39.20 1.02
N GLU A 352 2.62 -39.34 2.21
CA GLU A 352 2.35 -40.45 3.13
C GLU A 352 2.00 -40.06 4.58
N SER A 353 1.91 -38.78 4.93
CA SER A 353 1.63 -38.36 6.31
C SER A 353 0.32 -37.57 6.42
N PRO A 354 -0.62 -37.99 7.29
CA PRO A 354 -1.82 -37.19 7.62
C PRO A 354 -1.41 -36.08 8.62
N PHE A 355 -0.46 -35.21 8.27
CA PHE A 355 -0.28 -33.99 9.03
C PHE A 355 -1.51 -33.12 8.80
N VAL A 356 -2.04 -32.56 9.88
CA VAL A 356 -3.10 -31.54 9.86
C VAL A 356 -2.56 -30.39 9.01
N SER A 357 -2.91 -30.39 7.73
CA SER A 357 -2.60 -29.27 6.84
C SER A 357 -3.40 -28.08 7.36
N ASN A 358 -2.71 -26.98 7.64
CA ASN A 358 -3.32 -25.65 7.84
C ASN A 358 -3.84 -25.13 6.49
N ASP A 359 -4.50 -25.99 5.70
CA ASP A 359 -5.05 -25.58 4.42
C ASP A 359 -6.34 -24.80 4.63
N GLU A 360 -6.43 -23.69 3.90
CA GLU A 360 -7.66 -22.91 3.79
C GLU A 360 -8.42 -23.39 2.54
N GLU A 361 -9.73 -23.53 2.63
CA GLU A 361 -10.58 -23.78 1.45
C GLU A 361 -11.04 -22.48 0.82
N TRP A 362 -10.71 -22.27 -0.46
CA TRP A 362 -11.16 -21.12 -1.23
C TRP A 362 -12.10 -21.54 -2.36
N MET A 363 -13.01 -20.62 -2.75
CA MET A 363 -13.95 -20.85 -3.84
C MET A 363 -13.48 -20.12 -5.10
N VAL A 364 -13.07 -20.86 -6.11
CA VAL A 364 -12.76 -20.32 -7.45
C VAL A 364 -14.05 -19.76 -8.07
N ASP A 365 -13.96 -18.62 -8.70
CA ASP A 365 -15.06 -17.95 -9.43
C ASP A 365 -14.83 -17.95 -10.94
N ASN A 366 -13.58 -17.78 -11.35
CA ASN A 366 -13.21 -17.78 -12.76
C ASN A 366 -11.75 -18.21 -12.95
N GLU A 367 -11.46 -18.76 -14.12
CA GLU A 367 -10.16 -19.31 -14.49
C GLU A 367 -9.72 -18.88 -15.89
N SER A 368 -8.40 -18.78 -16.08
CA SER A 368 -7.70 -18.68 -17.37
C SER A 368 -6.53 -19.67 -17.39
N GLU A 369 -5.83 -19.80 -18.51
CA GLU A 369 -4.66 -20.68 -18.62
C GLU A 369 -3.56 -20.35 -17.60
N GLY A 370 -3.32 -19.07 -17.36
CA GLY A 370 -2.26 -18.58 -16.46
C GLY A 370 -2.68 -18.41 -14.98
N GLY A 371 -3.96 -18.64 -14.60
CA GLY A 371 -4.39 -18.46 -13.24
C GLY A 371 -5.90 -18.35 -13.05
N PHE A 372 -6.30 -18.05 -11.80
CA PHE A 372 -7.72 -17.98 -11.45
C PHE A 372 -8.04 -16.82 -10.50
N GLY A 373 -9.32 -16.51 -10.38
CA GLY A 373 -9.87 -15.63 -9.34
C GLY A 373 -10.69 -16.46 -8.36
N ALA A 374 -10.51 -16.20 -7.07
CA ALA A 374 -11.21 -16.92 -6.01
C ALA A 374 -11.70 -16.00 -4.91
N PHE A 375 -12.75 -16.42 -4.21
CA PHE A 375 -13.16 -15.85 -2.93
C PHE A 375 -12.43 -16.60 -1.82
N ALA A 376 -11.66 -15.85 -1.03
CA ALA A 376 -10.99 -16.36 0.15
C ALA A 376 -11.87 -16.11 1.39
N PRO A 377 -12.01 -17.08 2.32
CA PRO A 377 -12.61 -16.81 3.62
C PRO A 377 -11.80 -15.75 4.36
N GLN A 378 -12.28 -15.26 5.51
CA GLN A 378 -11.46 -14.35 6.32
C GLN A 378 -10.22 -15.13 6.80
N PRO A 379 -9.02 -14.85 6.26
CA PRO A 379 -7.84 -15.62 6.62
C PRO A 379 -7.49 -15.40 8.09
N HIS A 380 -7.10 -16.47 8.74
CA HIS A 380 -6.55 -16.44 10.08
C HIS A 380 -5.17 -15.75 9.99
N GLY A 381 -5.06 -14.52 10.50
CA GLY A 381 -3.85 -13.74 10.40
C GLY A 381 -3.86 -12.76 9.21
N GLY A 382 -3.22 -11.71 9.12
CA GLY A 382 -3.16 -10.73 8.02
C GLY A 382 -2.13 -11.13 6.95
N TRP A 383 -1.94 -12.42 6.70
CA TRP A 383 -0.90 -12.92 5.81
C TRP A 383 -1.16 -12.59 4.33
N LEU A 384 -2.43 -12.58 3.92
CA LEU A 384 -2.81 -12.46 2.52
C LEU A 384 -2.49 -11.07 1.96
N LYS A 385 -1.46 -11.00 1.12
CA LYS A 385 -0.99 -9.78 0.44
C LYS A 385 -0.65 -10.11 -1.01
N VAL A 386 -0.63 -9.10 -1.86
CA VAL A 386 -0.05 -9.23 -3.20
C VAL A 386 1.42 -9.64 -3.07
N GLY A 387 1.85 -10.57 -3.90
CA GLY A 387 3.21 -11.13 -3.91
C GLY A 387 3.41 -12.35 -3.04
N ASN A 388 2.46 -12.76 -2.18
CA ASN A 388 2.60 -13.99 -1.40
C ASN A 388 2.64 -15.22 -2.29
N LEU A 389 3.51 -16.14 -1.88
CA LEU A 389 3.57 -17.50 -2.41
C LEU A 389 2.45 -18.34 -1.79
N ILE A 390 1.81 -19.17 -2.61
CA ILE A 390 0.81 -20.13 -2.15
C ILE A 390 0.99 -21.49 -2.83
N GLY A 391 0.71 -22.54 -2.10
CA GLY A 391 0.44 -23.84 -2.69
C GLY A 391 -1.06 -23.99 -2.98
N VAL A 392 -1.40 -24.56 -4.11
CA VAL A 392 -2.79 -24.71 -4.56
C VAL A 392 -3.03 -26.16 -4.95
N ARG A 393 -4.07 -26.78 -4.38
CA ARG A 393 -4.55 -28.11 -4.80
C ARG A 393 -6.03 -28.02 -5.15
N ARG A 394 -6.40 -28.55 -6.32
CA ARG A 394 -7.78 -28.67 -6.76
C ARG A 394 -8.52 -29.78 -5.99
N GLU A 395 -9.83 -29.69 -5.89
CA GLU A 395 -10.66 -30.67 -5.18
C GLU A 395 -10.42 -32.11 -5.67
N ASP A 396 -10.35 -32.28 -6.99
CA ASP A 396 -10.09 -33.59 -7.63
C ASP A 396 -8.59 -33.83 -7.91
N GLY A 397 -7.70 -32.93 -7.49
CA GLY A 397 -6.27 -32.95 -7.82
C GLY A 397 -5.44 -33.73 -6.79
N VAL A 398 -4.54 -34.59 -7.29
CA VAL A 398 -3.58 -35.33 -6.46
C VAL A 398 -2.34 -34.49 -6.12
N SER A 399 -1.97 -33.53 -7.01
CA SER A 399 -0.74 -32.73 -6.88
C SER A 399 -1.01 -31.29 -6.50
N TRP A 400 -0.09 -30.72 -5.73
CA TRP A 400 -0.06 -29.31 -5.42
C TRP A 400 0.68 -28.51 -6.48
N GLY A 401 0.12 -27.37 -6.88
CA GLY A 401 0.78 -26.39 -7.72
C GLY A 401 1.30 -25.20 -6.92
N ALA A 402 2.27 -24.46 -7.48
CA ALA A 402 2.75 -23.20 -6.92
C ALA A 402 2.07 -22.01 -7.58
N GLY A 403 1.55 -21.08 -6.79
CA GLY A 403 0.90 -19.85 -7.25
C GLY A 403 1.41 -18.61 -6.53
N ILE A 404 1.20 -17.45 -7.14
CA ILE A 404 1.52 -16.15 -6.56
C ILE A 404 0.26 -15.29 -6.56
N VAL A 405 -0.01 -14.67 -5.43
CA VAL A 405 -1.11 -13.70 -5.28
C VAL A 405 -0.75 -12.43 -6.07
N ARG A 406 -1.57 -12.10 -7.08
CA ARG A 406 -1.36 -10.91 -7.95
C ARG A 406 -2.35 -9.80 -7.73
N ARG A 407 -3.45 -10.09 -7.06
CA ARG A 407 -4.49 -9.13 -6.72
C ARG A 407 -5.18 -9.53 -5.44
N VAL A 408 -5.44 -8.56 -4.58
CA VAL A 408 -6.30 -8.71 -3.39
C VAL A 408 -7.27 -7.54 -3.36
N ALA A 409 -8.56 -7.80 -3.27
CA ALA A 409 -9.58 -6.77 -3.14
C ALA A 409 -10.63 -7.21 -2.12
N LEU A 410 -11.06 -6.31 -1.24
CA LEU A 410 -12.23 -6.53 -0.42
C LEU A 410 -13.45 -5.89 -1.08
N ASP A 411 -14.57 -6.61 -1.09
CA ASP A 411 -15.86 -6.05 -1.47
C ASP A 411 -16.51 -5.29 -0.29
N GLU A 412 -17.65 -4.65 -0.54
CA GLU A 412 -18.41 -3.89 0.47
C GLU A 412 -18.90 -4.78 1.63
N LYS A 413 -19.00 -6.08 1.43
CA LYS A 413 -19.43 -7.06 2.43
C LYS A 413 -18.26 -7.64 3.22
N GLY A 414 -17.01 -7.20 2.90
CA GLY A 414 -15.80 -7.72 3.50
C GLY A 414 -15.33 -9.06 2.93
N ASN A 415 -15.94 -9.54 1.82
CA ASN A 415 -15.44 -10.73 1.12
C ASN A 415 -14.15 -10.39 0.39
N ARG A 416 -13.17 -11.25 0.50
CA ARG A 416 -11.88 -11.10 -0.21
C ARG A 416 -11.91 -11.80 -1.55
N TYR A 417 -11.70 -11.03 -2.60
CA TYR A 417 -11.48 -11.54 -3.93
C TYR A 417 -9.99 -11.52 -4.26
N VAL A 418 -9.44 -12.67 -4.61
CA VAL A 418 -8.01 -12.86 -4.84
C VAL A 418 -7.77 -13.30 -6.27
N GLY A 419 -6.86 -12.63 -6.95
CA GLY A 419 -6.37 -13.04 -8.27
C GLY A 419 -5.02 -13.76 -8.12
N ILE A 420 -4.93 -14.98 -8.61
CA ILE A 420 -3.77 -15.85 -8.48
C ILE A 420 -3.20 -16.13 -9.86
N GLN A 421 -1.88 -16.02 -9.97
CA GLN A 421 -1.11 -16.52 -11.10
C GLN A 421 -0.53 -17.88 -10.74
N ILE A 422 -0.78 -18.90 -11.54
CA ILE A 422 -0.15 -20.21 -11.38
C ILE A 422 1.22 -20.19 -12.04
N MET A 423 2.24 -20.49 -11.26
CA MET A 423 3.63 -20.58 -11.71
C MET A 423 3.97 -21.99 -12.18
N ALA A 424 3.43 -22.99 -11.50
CA ALA A 424 3.60 -24.40 -11.85
C ALA A 424 2.42 -25.24 -11.31
N ARG A 425 2.08 -26.29 -12.02
CA ARG A 425 1.02 -27.24 -11.64
C ARG A 425 1.54 -28.46 -10.86
N GLY A 426 2.79 -28.40 -10.41
CA GLY A 426 3.49 -29.43 -9.64
C GLY A 426 4.93 -29.05 -9.49
N GLY A 427 5.71 -29.86 -8.79
CA GLY A 427 7.15 -29.68 -8.60
C GLY A 427 7.79 -30.92 -7.99
N ALA A 428 9.09 -30.87 -7.81
CA ALA A 428 9.84 -31.89 -7.08
C ALA A 428 10.71 -31.24 -6.02
N ALA A 429 10.68 -31.77 -4.81
CA ALA A 429 11.59 -31.32 -3.77
C ALA A 429 13.03 -31.65 -4.14
N VAL A 430 13.91 -30.66 -4.03
CA VAL A 430 15.34 -30.78 -4.29
C VAL A 430 16.12 -30.04 -3.21
N THR A 431 17.35 -30.44 -2.97
CA THR A 431 18.26 -29.73 -2.07
C THR A 431 19.28 -28.96 -2.89
N VAL A 432 19.53 -27.70 -2.54
CA VAL A 432 20.55 -26.88 -3.21
C VAL A 432 21.59 -26.37 -2.23
N LEU A 433 22.85 -26.36 -2.70
CA LEU A 433 24.01 -25.83 -1.98
C LEU A 433 24.69 -24.78 -2.88
N PRO A 434 25.05 -23.61 -2.35
CA PRO A 434 25.92 -22.69 -3.09
C PRO A 434 27.31 -23.33 -3.29
N VAL A 435 27.81 -23.23 -4.51
CA VAL A 435 29.21 -23.59 -4.79
C VAL A 435 30.08 -22.41 -4.37
N SER A 436 30.67 -22.49 -3.17
CA SER A 436 31.54 -21.43 -2.63
C SER A 436 33.00 -21.88 -2.72
N ALA A 437 33.87 -20.95 -3.13
CA ALA A 437 35.33 -21.12 -3.02
C ALA A 437 35.84 -20.97 -1.57
N ASN A 438 35.03 -20.50 -0.63
CA ASN A 438 35.39 -20.29 0.78
C ASN A 438 34.50 -21.11 1.71
N LYS A 439 35.13 -21.83 2.64
CA LYS A 439 34.50 -22.76 3.60
C LYS A 439 33.75 -22.10 4.77
N ASP A 440 33.68 -20.77 4.85
CA ASP A 440 33.20 -20.05 6.06
C ASP A 440 31.78 -19.46 5.96
N SER A 441 30.93 -19.94 5.07
CA SER A 441 29.51 -19.55 5.09
C SER A 441 28.73 -20.52 5.96
N ALA A 442 27.99 -19.98 6.96
CA ALA A 442 27.05 -20.71 7.81
C ALA A 442 25.84 -21.19 7.00
N ILE A 443 26.03 -22.19 6.15
CA ILE A 443 25.00 -22.87 5.38
C ILE A 443 24.82 -24.23 6.03
N HIS A 444 23.55 -24.66 6.20
CA HIS A 444 23.26 -26.01 6.67
C HIS A 444 24.08 -27.01 5.87
N PRO A 445 24.80 -27.93 6.52
CA PRO A 445 25.66 -28.90 5.83
C PRO A 445 24.89 -29.78 4.83
N ASP A 446 23.56 -29.88 5.01
CA ASP A 446 22.69 -30.68 4.15
C ASP A 446 22.05 -29.87 2.99
N GLY A 447 22.32 -28.55 2.92
CA GLY A 447 21.74 -27.65 1.91
C GLY A 447 20.35 -27.12 2.24
N GLU A 448 19.83 -26.25 1.38
CA GLU A 448 18.49 -25.64 1.51
C GLU A 448 17.47 -26.41 0.66
N LEU A 449 16.31 -26.69 1.25
CA LEU A 449 15.20 -27.33 0.56
C LEU A 449 14.52 -26.34 -0.39
N CYS A 450 14.39 -26.73 -1.65
CA CYS A 450 13.81 -25.94 -2.74
C CYS A 450 12.83 -26.79 -3.55
N VAL A 451 12.07 -26.15 -4.44
CA VAL A 451 11.22 -26.88 -5.39
C VAL A 451 11.75 -26.67 -6.81
N LEU A 452 12.04 -27.75 -7.49
CA LEU A 452 12.27 -27.77 -8.93
C LEU A 452 10.90 -27.69 -9.60
N LEU A 453 10.62 -26.55 -10.23
CA LEU A 453 9.38 -26.33 -10.98
C LEU A 453 9.47 -26.92 -12.39
N PRO A 454 8.40 -27.48 -12.95
CA PRO A 454 8.38 -27.93 -14.33
C PRO A 454 8.71 -26.75 -15.27
N SER A 455 9.73 -26.89 -16.07
CA SER A 455 10.06 -25.90 -17.11
C SER A 455 8.99 -25.96 -18.20
N GLY A 456 8.29 -24.85 -18.43
CA GLY A 456 7.30 -24.75 -19.51
C GLY A 456 8.01 -24.74 -20.88
N GLY A 457 8.21 -25.90 -21.46
CA GLY A 457 8.81 -26.06 -22.80
C GLY A 457 10.00 -27.02 -22.82
N VAL A 458 10.23 -27.64 -23.96
CA VAL A 458 11.20 -28.71 -24.24
C VAL A 458 12.68 -28.21 -24.22
N HIS A 459 13.06 -27.37 -23.30
CA HIS A 459 14.47 -26.97 -23.16
C HIS A 459 15.17 -27.93 -22.21
N THR A 460 15.59 -29.05 -22.75
CA THR A 460 16.60 -29.92 -22.15
C THR A 460 17.81 -29.08 -21.77
N GLY A 461 18.08 -28.94 -20.45
CA GLY A 461 19.24 -28.24 -19.95
C GLY A 461 18.98 -26.99 -19.10
N GLU A 462 17.73 -26.62 -18.82
CA GLU A 462 17.38 -25.56 -17.89
C GLU A 462 16.58 -26.08 -16.69
N ALA A 463 16.79 -25.46 -15.53
CA ALA A 463 16.06 -25.70 -14.29
C ALA A 463 15.46 -24.39 -13.77
N THR A 464 14.20 -24.42 -13.33
CA THR A 464 13.57 -23.32 -12.62
C THR A 464 13.38 -23.72 -11.17
N LEU A 465 13.97 -22.96 -10.25
CA LEU A 465 13.94 -23.26 -8.81
C LEU A 465 13.13 -22.21 -8.06
N LEU A 466 12.21 -22.68 -7.23
CA LEU A 466 11.58 -21.90 -6.17
C LEU A 466 12.41 -22.10 -4.90
N MET A 467 12.93 -21.00 -4.38
CA MET A 467 13.92 -20.97 -3.30
C MET A 467 13.49 -19.95 -2.24
N ARG A 468 14.06 -20.04 -1.04
CA ARG A 468 13.92 -19.00 -0.01
C ARG A 468 14.47 -17.65 -0.51
N ALA A 469 13.91 -16.56 -0.02
CA ALA A 469 14.36 -15.21 -0.38
C ALA A 469 15.88 -15.02 -0.21
N LYS A 470 16.47 -14.23 -1.10
CA LYS A 470 17.90 -13.89 -1.14
C LYS A 470 18.85 -15.06 -1.52
N MET A 471 18.32 -16.19 -1.93
CA MET A 471 19.13 -17.29 -2.41
C MET A 471 19.62 -17.12 -3.85
N PHE A 472 18.83 -16.46 -4.71
CA PHE A 472 19.27 -16.20 -6.08
C PHE A 472 20.40 -15.17 -6.12
N SER A 473 21.49 -15.54 -6.80
CA SER A 473 22.60 -14.63 -7.12
C SER A 473 23.08 -14.89 -8.54
N ALA A 474 23.18 -13.85 -9.36
CA ALA A 474 23.65 -13.95 -10.74
C ALA A 474 25.13 -14.37 -10.87
N SER A 475 25.89 -14.24 -9.78
CA SER A 475 27.32 -14.57 -9.74
C SER A 475 27.64 -15.89 -9.04
N ARG A 476 26.64 -16.67 -8.61
CA ARG A 476 26.87 -17.86 -7.78
C ARG A 476 26.22 -19.10 -8.40
N ASN A 477 27.04 -20.10 -8.69
CA ASN A 477 26.57 -21.41 -9.08
C ASN A 477 25.97 -22.16 -7.89
N LEU A 478 25.04 -23.06 -8.17
CA LEU A 478 24.42 -23.94 -7.17
C LEU A 478 24.70 -25.40 -7.52
N LEU A 479 24.92 -26.22 -6.49
CA LEU A 479 24.87 -27.66 -6.58
C LEU A 479 23.49 -28.14 -6.16
N MET A 480 22.72 -28.67 -7.09
CA MET A 480 21.40 -29.25 -6.85
C MET A 480 21.52 -30.77 -6.67
N ARG A 481 20.87 -31.28 -5.63
CA ARG A 481 20.66 -32.71 -5.42
C ARG A 481 19.19 -33.02 -5.70
N ALA A 482 18.97 -33.85 -6.70
CA ALA A 482 17.63 -34.32 -7.08
C ALA A 482 17.68 -35.86 -7.12
N TYR A 483 16.94 -36.50 -6.22
CA TYR A 483 17.04 -37.94 -5.98
C TYR A 483 18.51 -38.32 -5.69
N ASP A 484 19.07 -39.34 -6.35
CA ASP A 484 20.45 -39.80 -6.16
C ASP A 484 21.48 -39.10 -7.07
N ARG A 485 21.06 -38.02 -7.76
CA ARG A 485 21.90 -37.32 -8.74
C ARG A 485 22.25 -35.92 -8.30
N LYS A 486 23.44 -35.45 -8.68
CA LYS A 486 23.92 -34.08 -8.43
C LYS A 486 24.05 -33.35 -9.76
N TYR A 487 23.65 -32.08 -9.77
CA TYR A 487 23.71 -31.22 -10.93
C TYR A 487 24.37 -29.89 -10.58
N LEU A 488 25.30 -29.44 -11.41
CA LEU A 488 25.89 -28.11 -11.32
C LEU A 488 25.02 -27.14 -12.12
N LEU A 489 24.51 -26.08 -11.46
CA LEU A 489 23.61 -25.10 -12.02
C LEU A 489 24.29 -23.73 -12.16
N PHE A 490 24.18 -23.12 -13.34
CA PHE A 490 24.64 -21.79 -13.66
C PHE A 490 23.44 -20.83 -13.70
N PRO A 491 23.45 -19.70 -12.97
CA PRO A 491 22.33 -18.76 -12.94
C PRO A 491 22.16 -18.07 -14.29
N LEU A 492 20.92 -18.00 -14.79
CA LEU A 492 20.55 -17.32 -16.03
C LEU A 492 19.81 -16.01 -15.75
N SER A 493 18.71 -16.09 -15.01
CA SER A 493 17.88 -14.92 -14.72
C SER A 493 16.99 -15.18 -13.51
N VAL A 494 16.59 -14.09 -12.86
CA VAL A 494 15.54 -14.13 -11.86
C VAL A 494 14.18 -14.03 -12.58
N VAL A 495 13.24 -14.89 -12.22
CA VAL A 495 11.84 -14.86 -12.71
C VAL A 495 10.97 -14.02 -11.78
N GLU A 496 11.14 -14.24 -10.48
CA GLU A 496 10.43 -13.51 -9.41
C GLU A 496 11.37 -13.34 -8.22
N LYS A 497 11.28 -12.19 -7.56
CA LYS A 497 12.04 -11.89 -6.36
C LYS A 497 11.16 -11.15 -5.38
N THR A 498 10.96 -11.73 -4.20
CA THR A 498 10.12 -11.17 -3.15
C THR A 498 10.87 -11.13 -1.82
N GLU A 499 10.21 -10.71 -0.76
CA GLU A 499 10.76 -10.77 0.60
C GLU A 499 10.70 -12.19 1.20
N GLU A 500 9.89 -13.08 0.63
CA GLU A 500 9.65 -14.44 1.13
C GLU A 500 10.36 -15.51 0.29
N PHE A 501 10.46 -15.31 -1.03
CA PHE A 501 11.01 -16.30 -1.94
C PHE A 501 11.66 -15.67 -3.18
N ASP A 502 12.52 -16.45 -3.82
CA ASP A 502 13.08 -16.18 -5.15
C ASP A 502 12.66 -17.31 -6.11
N ILE A 503 12.33 -16.98 -7.36
CA ILE A 503 12.25 -17.95 -8.46
C ILE A 503 13.35 -17.62 -9.45
N GLY A 504 14.32 -18.55 -9.61
CA GLY A 504 15.46 -18.38 -10.49
C GLY A 504 15.49 -19.42 -11.61
N ARG A 505 15.93 -18.98 -12.79
CA ARG A 505 16.25 -19.88 -13.93
C ARG A 505 17.74 -20.12 -13.96
N TYR A 506 18.09 -21.39 -14.16
CA TYR A 506 19.45 -21.89 -14.19
C TYR A 506 19.67 -22.78 -15.42
N ARG A 507 20.89 -22.77 -15.94
CA ARG A 507 21.36 -23.76 -16.91
C ARG A 507 21.99 -24.91 -16.16
N ILE A 508 21.64 -26.12 -16.53
CA ILE A 508 22.31 -27.33 -16.05
C ILE A 508 23.60 -27.46 -16.84
N LEU A 509 24.76 -27.34 -16.15
CA LEU A 509 26.08 -27.44 -16.78
C LEU A 509 26.57 -28.88 -16.85
N GLU A 510 26.39 -29.61 -15.76
CA GLU A 510 26.95 -30.92 -15.59
C GLU A 510 26.13 -31.76 -14.63
N GLN A 511 26.01 -33.06 -14.91
CA GLN A 511 25.57 -34.06 -13.95
C GLN A 511 26.83 -34.62 -13.31
N LEU A 512 26.93 -34.57 -11.98
CA LEU A 512 28.03 -35.10 -11.20
C LEU A 512 27.61 -36.45 -10.60
N ASP A 513 28.48 -37.42 -10.70
CA ASP A 513 28.28 -38.75 -10.12
C ASP A 513 28.32 -38.75 -8.58
#